data_64fcfae02517fa0fdce3d064d4521ae6
#
_entry.id   64fcfae02517fa0fdce3d064d4521ae6
#
_cell.length_a   1.000
_cell.length_b   1.000
_cell.length_c   1.000
_cell.angle_alpha   90.00
_cell.angle_beta   90.00
_cell.angle_gamma   90.00
#
_symmetry.space_group_name_H-M   'P 1'
#
loop_
_entity.id
_entity.type
_entity.pdbx_description
1 polymer ?
#
loop_
_entity_poly.entity_id
_entity_poly.type
_entity_poly.pdbx_seq_one_letter_code
_entity_poly.pdbx_strand_id
1 'polypeptide(L)'
;AGLGISTPALADVNVHFHSFNGSVLWGRYPHTFVVFEGTLEDGTRVNENFGFSARSSAQAITSGPADHMIITEDEDTIPDTNRHFSVTVSPARYRRLRQEVLAWRNQPGRFYDLDENNCIHFVSRMAELVGLRTDVPSRYLRRPKAWLNYITRRNPQLGASEID
;
A
#
# COMPACT_ATOMS: atom_id res chain seq x y z
N ALA A 1 24.18 22.35 -37.25
CA ALA A 1 24.15 21.97 -35.86
C ALA A 1 22.71 22.03 -35.38
N GLY A 2 22.02 20.88 -35.38
CA GLY A 2 20.66 20.77 -34.84
C GLY A 2 20.71 20.68 -33.33
N LEU A 3 20.12 21.67 -32.67
CA LEU A 3 19.83 21.59 -31.25
C LEU A 3 18.70 20.58 -31.08
N GLY A 4 19.05 19.35 -30.72
CA GLY A 4 18.07 18.35 -30.29
C GLY A 4 17.41 18.84 -29.00
N ILE A 5 16.15 19.24 -29.08
CA ILE A 5 15.33 19.49 -27.92
C ILE A 5 15.01 18.10 -27.34
N SER A 6 15.77 17.66 -26.34
CA SER A 6 15.36 16.49 -25.59
C SER A 6 14.12 16.89 -24.76
N THR A 7 12.97 16.32 -25.07
CA THR A 7 11.79 16.41 -24.21
C THR A 7 12.17 15.80 -22.88
N PRO A 8 11.98 16.51 -21.74
CA PRO A 8 12.20 15.92 -20.45
C PRO A 8 11.30 14.70 -20.31
N ALA A 9 11.85 13.58 -19.80
CA ALA A 9 11.06 12.41 -19.48
C ALA A 9 9.93 12.84 -18.53
N LEU A 10 8.69 12.43 -18.82
CA LEU A 10 7.55 12.69 -17.93
C LEU A 10 7.86 12.08 -16.57
N ALA A 11 7.90 12.95 -15.54
CA ALA A 11 8.05 12.50 -14.18
C ALA A 11 6.81 11.69 -13.78
N ASP A 12 6.99 10.50 -13.25
CA ASP A 12 5.93 9.66 -12.73
C ASP A 12 6.40 8.83 -11.54
N VAL A 13 5.43 8.32 -10.81
CA VAL A 13 5.64 7.43 -9.67
C VAL A 13 4.77 6.20 -9.86
N ASN A 14 5.38 5.04 -9.75
CA ASN A 14 4.66 3.76 -9.73
C ASN A 14 4.24 3.46 -8.30
N VAL A 15 2.98 3.11 -8.13
CA VAL A 15 2.41 2.64 -6.88
C VAL A 15 2.20 1.14 -7.00
N HIS A 16 2.99 0.36 -6.29
CA HIS A 16 2.92 -1.10 -6.29
C HIS A 16 2.15 -1.58 -5.06
N PHE A 17 1.24 -2.52 -5.28
CA PHE A 17 0.40 -3.07 -4.22
C PHE A 17 0.90 -4.47 -3.86
N HIS A 18 1.31 -4.64 -2.62
CA HIS A 18 1.98 -5.83 -2.12
C HIS A 18 1.22 -6.51 -0.99
N SER A 19 1.38 -7.82 -0.88
CA SER A 19 0.98 -8.58 0.30
C SER A 19 2.11 -9.48 0.79
N PHE A 20 2.08 -9.76 2.08
CA PHE A 20 2.97 -10.68 2.75
C PHE A 20 2.12 -11.74 3.48
N ASN A 21 2.45 -13.01 3.30
CA ASN A 21 1.64 -14.12 3.85
C ASN A 21 1.78 -14.29 5.37
N GLY A 22 2.75 -13.61 5.97
CA GLY A 22 3.07 -13.80 7.37
C GLY A 22 3.96 -15.04 7.61
N SER A 23 4.45 -15.14 8.82
CA SER A 23 5.22 -16.30 9.27
C SER A 23 4.96 -16.55 10.74
N VAL A 24 4.36 -17.69 11.05
CA VAL A 24 4.10 -18.11 12.44
C VAL A 24 5.42 -18.25 13.22
N LEU A 25 6.47 -18.73 12.55
CA LEU A 25 7.80 -18.93 13.15
C LEU A 25 8.44 -17.61 13.60
N TRP A 26 8.14 -16.51 12.90
CA TRP A 26 8.72 -15.19 13.17
C TRP A 26 7.73 -14.23 13.83
N GLY A 27 6.55 -14.71 14.22
CA GLY A 27 5.52 -13.88 14.85
C GLY A 27 4.94 -12.79 13.95
N ARG A 28 5.04 -12.94 12.64
CA ARG A 28 4.52 -11.98 11.68
C ARG A 28 3.14 -12.43 11.17
N TYR A 29 2.18 -11.52 11.24
CA TYR A 29 0.85 -11.72 10.67
C TYR A 29 0.81 -11.38 9.19
N PRO A 30 -0.14 -11.94 8.42
CA PRO A 30 -0.39 -11.51 7.05
C PRO A 30 -0.56 -9.99 6.98
N HIS A 31 0.01 -9.36 5.97
CA HIS A 31 0.06 -7.90 5.85
C HIS A 31 -0.05 -7.47 4.39
N THR A 32 -0.58 -6.26 4.17
CA THR A 32 -0.56 -5.59 2.87
C THR A 32 0.00 -4.18 3.03
N PHE A 33 0.69 -3.72 2.00
CA PHE A 33 1.35 -2.41 2.00
C PHE A 33 1.51 -1.91 0.57
N VAL A 34 1.90 -0.65 0.42
CA VAL A 34 2.18 -0.02 -0.87
C VAL A 34 3.65 0.36 -0.97
N VAL A 35 4.19 0.27 -2.19
CA VAL A 35 5.55 0.71 -2.53
C VAL A 35 5.44 1.83 -3.54
N PHE A 36 6.11 2.95 -3.29
CA PHE A 36 6.20 4.09 -4.20
C PHE A 36 7.59 4.13 -4.82
N GLU A 37 7.67 4.09 -6.13
CA GLU A 37 8.94 4.07 -6.86
C GLU A 37 8.85 4.93 -8.12
N GLY A 38 9.78 5.85 -8.29
CA GLY A 38 9.80 6.68 -9.48
C GLY A 38 10.68 7.92 -9.34
N THR A 39 10.37 8.93 -10.12
CA THR A 39 11.12 10.19 -10.17
C THR A 39 10.15 11.37 -10.24
N LEU A 40 10.39 12.38 -9.43
CA LEU A 40 9.63 13.62 -9.43
C LEU A 40 10.14 14.59 -10.53
N GLU A 41 9.40 15.68 -10.73
CA GLU A 41 9.68 16.68 -11.77
C GLU A 41 11.02 17.40 -11.58
N ASP A 42 11.53 17.46 -10.35
CA ASP A 42 12.84 18.04 -10.04
C ASP A 42 14.00 17.03 -10.11
N GLY A 43 13.73 15.80 -10.53
CA GLY A 43 14.70 14.71 -10.57
C GLY A 43 14.86 13.95 -9.28
N THR A 44 14.16 14.31 -8.20
CA THR A 44 14.19 13.58 -6.93
C THR A 44 13.67 12.15 -7.13
N ARG A 45 14.44 11.16 -6.68
CA ARG A 45 14.04 9.76 -6.73
C ARG A 45 13.14 9.44 -5.54
N VAL A 46 12.07 8.69 -5.83
CA VAL A 46 11.14 8.15 -4.84
C VAL A 46 11.39 6.66 -4.73
N ASN A 47 11.65 6.18 -3.53
CA ASN A 47 11.72 4.77 -3.19
C ASN A 47 11.30 4.61 -1.73
N GLU A 48 10.01 4.38 -1.52
CA GLU A 48 9.39 4.36 -0.20
C GLU A 48 8.35 3.25 -0.12
N ASN A 49 8.07 2.78 1.07
CA ASN A 49 6.95 1.87 1.27
C ASN A 49 6.24 2.16 2.58
N PHE A 50 4.94 1.87 2.63
CA PHE A 50 4.10 2.18 3.79
C PHE A 50 3.03 1.12 3.99
N GLY A 51 2.91 0.69 5.24
CA GLY A 51 1.82 -0.14 5.72
C GLY A 51 1.25 0.43 7.02
N PHE A 52 0.08 -0.04 7.40
CA PHE A 52 -0.62 0.39 8.62
C PHE A 52 -0.72 -0.80 9.57
N SER A 53 -0.34 -0.61 10.82
CA SER A 53 -0.27 -1.71 11.79
C SER A 53 -0.65 -1.24 13.20
N ALA A 54 -1.01 -2.18 14.04
CA ALA A 54 -1.08 -1.97 15.48
C ALA A 54 0.34 -1.93 16.06
N ARG A 55 0.56 -1.07 17.06
CA ARG A 55 1.82 -1.08 17.81
C ARG A 55 2.02 -2.37 18.59
N SER A 56 0.93 -2.97 19.05
CA SER A 56 0.90 -4.26 19.73
C SER A 56 -0.14 -5.16 19.10
N SER A 57 0.30 -6.26 18.49
CA SER A 57 -0.60 -7.26 17.92
C SER A 57 -1.45 -7.94 18.98
N ALA A 58 -0.90 -8.18 20.19
CA ALA A 58 -1.65 -8.74 21.30
C ALA A 58 -2.82 -7.84 21.70
N GLN A 59 -2.61 -6.53 21.80
CA GLN A 59 -3.67 -5.56 22.09
C GLN A 59 -4.76 -5.57 21.00
N ALA A 60 -4.36 -5.60 19.74
CA ALA A 60 -5.30 -5.62 18.61
C ALA A 60 -6.19 -6.85 18.60
N ILE A 61 -5.65 -8.02 18.97
CA ILE A 61 -6.39 -9.28 18.97
C ILE A 61 -7.33 -9.40 20.17
N THR A 62 -6.90 -8.91 21.35
CA THR A 62 -7.58 -9.23 22.62
C THR A 62 -8.48 -8.14 23.16
N SER A 63 -8.26 -6.87 22.79
CA SER A 63 -8.93 -5.74 23.45
C SER A 63 -9.63 -4.73 22.52
N GLY A 64 -9.81 -5.08 21.23
CA GLY A 64 -10.47 -4.18 20.25
C GLY A 64 -9.53 -3.10 19.75
N PRO A 65 -9.96 -1.83 19.67
CA PRO A 65 -9.12 -0.75 19.12
C PRO A 65 -7.77 -0.64 19.85
N ALA A 66 -6.71 -0.50 19.06
CA ALA A 66 -5.33 -0.48 19.53
C ALA A 66 -4.57 0.75 19.02
N ASP A 67 -3.48 1.07 19.69
CA ASP A 67 -2.55 2.09 19.20
C ASP A 67 -2.02 1.67 17.83
N HIS A 68 -1.94 2.63 16.93
CA HIS A 68 -1.58 2.42 15.53
C HIS A 68 -0.22 3.02 15.19
N MET A 69 0.33 2.57 14.07
CA MET A 69 1.57 3.11 13.51
C MET A 69 1.61 2.88 11.99
N ILE A 70 2.34 3.75 11.30
CA ILE A 70 2.79 3.47 9.95
C ILE A 70 4.10 2.70 10.05
N ILE A 71 4.19 1.59 9.34
CA ILE A 71 5.39 0.76 9.28
C ILE A 71 5.97 0.76 7.87
N THR A 72 7.27 0.53 7.78
CA THR A 72 7.98 0.32 6.54
C THR A 72 8.65 -1.05 6.57
N GLU A 73 8.71 -1.70 5.40
CA GLU A 73 9.46 -2.93 5.24
C GLU A 73 10.88 -2.62 4.77
N ASP A 74 11.84 -3.46 5.17
CA ASP A 74 13.21 -3.36 4.68
C ASP A 74 13.25 -3.66 3.17
N GLU A 75 14.06 -2.92 2.43
CA GLU A 75 14.17 -3.09 0.98
C GLU A 75 14.52 -4.53 0.59
N ASP A 76 15.34 -5.21 1.38
CA ASP A 76 15.75 -6.58 1.13
C ASP A 76 14.60 -7.61 1.26
N THR A 77 13.56 -7.26 1.98
CA THR A 77 12.40 -8.15 2.17
C THR A 77 11.31 -7.97 1.11
N ILE A 78 11.23 -6.81 0.47
CA ILE A 78 10.21 -6.51 -0.53
C ILE A 78 10.20 -7.50 -1.70
N PRO A 79 11.34 -7.94 -2.27
CA PRO A 79 11.35 -8.94 -3.34
C PRO A 79 10.73 -10.29 -2.97
N ASP A 80 10.70 -10.62 -1.68
CA ASP A 80 10.11 -11.87 -1.17
C ASP A 80 8.61 -11.76 -0.91
N THR A 81 8.02 -10.60 -1.14
CA THR A 81 6.58 -10.36 -0.99
C THR A 81 5.85 -10.47 -2.33
N ASN A 82 4.53 -10.62 -2.28
CA ASN A 82 3.71 -10.73 -3.47
C ASN A 82 3.40 -9.34 -4.03
N ARG A 83 3.86 -9.04 -5.23
CA ARG A 83 3.46 -7.84 -5.97
C ARG A 83 2.26 -8.18 -6.83
N HIS A 84 1.09 -7.63 -6.49
CA HIS A 84 -0.15 -7.94 -7.17
C HIS A 84 -0.37 -7.13 -8.44
N PHE A 85 -0.22 -5.82 -8.33
CA PHE A 85 -0.38 -4.92 -9.47
C PHE A 85 0.25 -3.56 -9.16
N SER A 86 0.35 -2.74 -10.21
CA SER A 86 0.93 -1.40 -10.11
C SER A 86 0.07 -0.38 -10.86
N VAL A 87 0.08 0.85 -10.37
CA VAL A 87 -0.58 1.99 -11.01
C VAL A 87 0.44 3.13 -11.11
N THR A 88 0.62 3.69 -12.30
CA THR A 88 1.47 4.85 -12.51
C THR A 88 0.68 6.12 -12.24
N VAL A 89 1.21 7.01 -11.41
CA VAL A 89 0.57 8.26 -11.04
C VAL A 89 1.48 9.47 -11.27
N SER A 90 0.88 10.65 -11.38
CA SER A 90 1.62 11.91 -11.47
C SER A 90 2.30 12.25 -10.14
N PRO A 91 3.33 13.14 -10.14
CA PRO A 91 3.89 13.66 -8.91
C PRO A 91 2.85 14.31 -7.97
N ALA A 92 1.87 15.02 -8.53
CA ALA A 92 0.79 15.61 -7.73
C ALA A 92 -0.04 14.54 -7.02
N ARG A 93 -0.38 13.45 -7.71
CA ARG A 93 -1.12 12.32 -7.11
C ARG A 93 -0.26 11.62 -6.06
N TYR A 94 1.02 11.44 -6.31
CA TYR A 94 1.95 10.89 -5.32
C TYR A 94 1.96 11.73 -4.03
N ARG A 95 2.02 13.05 -4.14
CA ARG A 95 1.97 13.94 -2.97
C ARG A 95 0.65 13.81 -2.22
N ARG A 96 -0.46 13.62 -2.93
CA ARG A 96 -1.76 13.36 -2.30
C ARG A 96 -1.76 12.04 -1.51
N LEU A 97 -1.16 10.99 -2.08
CA LEU A 97 -0.99 9.70 -1.40
C LEU A 97 -0.15 9.85 -0.13
N ARG A 98 0.94 10.61 -0.19
CA ARG A 98 1.79 10.88 0.97
C ARG A 98 1.03 11.64 2.08
N GLN A 99 0.21 12.58 1.72
CA GLN A 99 -0.66 13.28 2.68
C GLN A 99 -1.60 12.30 3.39
N GLU A 100 -2.14 11.35 2.66
CA GLU A 100 -3.03 10.33 3.24
C GLU A 100 -2.28 9.41 4.21
N VAL A 101 -1.07 8.99 3.88
CA VAL A 101 -0.20 8.23 4.80
C VAL A 101 -0.03 8.99 6.12
N LEU A 102 0.26 10.29 6.04
CA LEU A 102 0.41 11.14 7.22
C LEU A 102 -0.90 11.29 8.00
N ALA A 103 -2.02 11.39 7.32
CA ALA A 103 -3.34 11.48 7.95
C ALA A 103 -3.66 10.22 8.77
N TRP A 104 -3.33 9.04 8.24
CA TRP A 104 -3.50 7.78 8.97
C TRP A 104 -2.54 7.70 10.17
N ARG A 105 -1.28 8.07 9.97
CA ARG A 105 -0.29 8.10 11.06
C ARG A 105 -0.73 8.99 12.22
N ASN A 106 -1.31 10.14 11.92
CA ASN A 106 -1.62 11.19 12.88
C ASN A 106 -3.03 11.11 13.45
N GLN A 107 -3.78 10.02 13.19
CA GLN A 107 -5.08 9.83 13.82
C GLN A 107 -4.95 9.83 15.35
N PRO A 108 -5.86 10.51 16.07
CA PRO A 108 -5.81 10.54 17.52
C PRO A 108 -6.28 9.21 18.14
N GLY A 109 -5.75 8.90 19.31
CA GLY A 109 -6.21 7.76 20.10
C GLY A 109 -5.82 6.41 19.52
N ARG A 110 -6.62 5.40 19.84
CA ARG A 110 -6.48 4.02 19.38
C ARG A 110 -7.25 3.83 18.09
N PHE A 111 -6.61 4.01 16.96
CA PHE A 111 -7.27 4.02 15.66
C PHE A 111 -7.20 2.67 14.94
N TYR A 112 -6.25 1.80 15.26
CA TYR A 112 -6.18 0.49 14.65
C TYR A 112 -7.29 -0.42 15.18
N ASP A 113 -8.02 -1.05 14.27
CA ASP A 113 -9.05 -2.02 14.61
C ASP A 113 -9.08 -3.10 13.54
N LEU A 114 -9.09 -4.37 13.96
CA LEU A 114 -9.02 -5.50 13.02
C LEU A 114 -10.17 -5.54 12.03
N ASP A 115 -11.34 -5.04 12.40
CA ASP A 115 -12.54 -5.12 11.57
C ASP A 115 -12.85 -3.81 10.83
N GLU A 116 -12.36 -2.66 11.32
CA GLU A 116 -12.72 -1.36 10.77
C GLU A 116 -11.56 -0.56 10.18
N ASN A 117 -10.36 -0.67 10.76
CA ASN A 117 -9.18 0.10 10.39
C ASN A 117 -7.90 -0.72 10.51
N ASN A 118 -7.72 -1.70 9.66
CA ASN A 118 -6.51 -2.52 9.60
C ASN A 118 -5.65 -2.17 8.36
N CYS A 119 -4.62 -2.96 8.10
CA CYS A 119 -3.74 -2.73 6.93
C CYS A 119 -4.51 -2.76 5.59
N ILE A 120 -5.55 -3.58 5.49
CA ILE A 120 -6.36 -3.70 4.27
C ILE A 120 -7.14 -2.41 4.03
N HIS A 121 -7.75 -1.84 5.04
CA HIS A 121 -8.48 -0.57 4.92
C HIS A 121 -7.56 0.58 4.50
N PHE A 122 -6.34 0.62 5.06
CA PHE A 122 -5.33 1.59 4.65
C PHE A 122 -4.97 1.46 3.16
N VAL A 123 -4.67 0.24 2.71
CA VAL A 123 -4.31 0.00 1.29
C VAL A 123 -5.52 0.20 0.38
N SER A 124 -6.74 -0.11 0.85
CA SER A 124 -7.98 0.20 0.11
C SER A 124 -8.12 1.70 -0.13
N ARG A 125 -7.78 2.53 0.85
CA ARG A 125 -7.78 3.98 0.67
C ARG A 125 -6.74 4.42 -0.36
N MET A 126 -5.55 3.82 -0.37
CA MET A 126 -4.55 4.07 -1.41
C MET A 126 -5.08 3.67 -2.80
N ALA A 127 -5.72 2.52 -2.91
CA ALA A 127 -6.33 2.04 -4.15
C ALA A 127 -7.40 3.00 -4.67
N GLU A 128 -8.25 3.52 -3.80
CA GLU A 128 -9.26 4.54 -4.14
C GLU A 128 -8.60 5.80 -4.70
N LEU A 129 -7.54 6.29 -4.06
CA LEU A 129 -6.84 7.50 -4.48
C LEU A 129 -6.12 7.38 -5.81
N VAL A 130 -5.78 6.17 -6.23
CA VAL A 130 -5.21 5.93 -7.58
C VAL A 130 -6.27 5.55 -8.62
N GLY A 131 -7.55 5.66 -8.26
CA GLY A 131 -8.67 5.51 -9.19
C GLY A 131 -9.19 4.09 -9.38
N LEU A 132 -8.84 3.15 -8.50
CA LEU A 132 -9.34 1.78 -8.58
C LEU A 132 -10.71 1.61 -7.92
N ARG A 133 -11.47 0.63 -8.39
CA ARG A 133 -12.65 0.14 -7.69
C ARG A 133 -12.19 -0.67 -6.48
N THR A 134 -12.62 -0.28 -5.30
CA THR A 134 -12.20 -0.92 -4.06
C THR A 134 -13.30 -0.91 -3.02
N ASP A 135 -13.39 -1.99 -2.29
CA ASP A 135 -14.16 -2.17 -1.07
C ASP A 135 -13.52 -3.28 -0.24
N VAL A 136 -13.93 -3.44 0.99
CA VAL A 136 -13.38 -4.46 1.90
C VAL A 136 -14.52 -5.34 2.41
N PRO A 137 -14.93 -6.37 1.63
CA PRO A 137 -15.91 -7.34 2.12
C PRO A 137 -15.43 -8.07 3.38
N SER A 138 -16.35 -8.35 4.28
CA SER A 138 -16.02 -8.95 5.59
C SER A 138 -15.22 -10.26 5.50
N ARG A 139 -15.44 -11.04 4.45
CA ARG A 139 -14.71 -12.29 4.22
C ARG A 139 -13.20 -12.11 3.99
N TYR A 140 -12.75 -10.90 3.69
CA TYR A 140 -11.35 -10.59 3.43
C TYR A 140 -10.65 -9.81 4.55
N LEU A 141 -11.35 -9.45 5.62
CA LEU A 141 -10.84 -8.55 6.67
C LEU A 141 -9.47 -8.94 7.25
N ARG A 142 -9.12 -10.21 7.19
CA ARG A 142 -7.83 -10.72 7.72
C ARG A 142 -7.07 -11.55 6.70
N ARG A 143 -7.36 -11.33 5.42
CA ARG A 143 -6.80 -12.10 4.31
C ARG A 143 -6.25 -11.16 3.22
N PRO A 144 -5.10 -10.49 3.47
CA PRO A 144 -4.58 -9.46 2.56
C PRO A 144 -4.33 -9.96 1.13
N LYS A 145 -3.71 -11.12 0.96
CA LYS A 145 -3.46 -11.70 -0.37
C LYS A 145 -4.76 -11.95 -1.12
N ALA A 146 -5.71 -12.60 -0.47
CA ALA A 146 -7.02 -12.89 -1.07
C ALA A 146 -7.78 -11.59 -1.40
N TRP A 147 -7.66 -10.57 -0.55
CA TRP A 147 -8.26 -9.27 -0.78
C TRP A 147 -7.64 -8.57 -2.01
N LEU A 148 -6.32 -8.54 -2.15
CA LEU A 148 -5.67 -7.95 -3.33
C LEU A 148 -6.00 -8.71 -4.61
N ASN A 149 -6.14 -10.03 -4.56
CA ASN A 149 -6.64 -10.81 -5.69
C ASN A 149 -8.08 -10.41 -6.05
N TYR A 150 -8.92 -10.17 -5.07
CA TYR A 150 -10.27 -9.66 -5.27
C TYR A 150 -10.26 -8.28 -5.95
N ILE A 151 -9.40 -7.35 -5.51
CA ILE A 151 -9.24 -6.04 -6.14
C ILE A 151 -8.73 -6.18 -7.58
N THR A 152 -7.80 -7.11 -7.84
CA THR A 152 -7.32 -7.42 -9.19
C THR A 152 -8.48 -7.80 -10.11
N ARG A 153 -9.37 -8.70 -9.67
CA ARG A 153 -10.56 -9.12 -10.45
C ARG A 153 -11.50 -7.96 -10.72
N ARG A 154 -11.66 -7.04 -9.78
CA ARG A 154 -12.55 -5.87 -9.92
C ARG A 154 -12.01 -4.78 -10.84
N ASN A 155 -10.72 -4.87 -11.19
CA ASN A 155 -10.04 -3.85 -12.00
C ASN A 155 -9.32 -4.49 -13.20
N PRO A 156 -10.08 -5.08 -14.15
CA PRO A 156 -9.48 -5.78 -15.28
C PRO A 156 -8.61 -4.91 -16.17
N GLN A 157 -8.81 -3.58 -16.15
CA GLN A 157 -7.96 -2.62 -16.86
C GLN A 157 -6.49 -2.64 -16.39
N LEU A 158 -6.20 -3.18 -15.21
CA LEU A 158 -4.82 -3.32 -14.73
C LEU A 158 -4.01 -4.33 -15.55
N GLY A 159 -4.68 -5.26 -16.25
CA GLY A 159 -4.00 -6.32 -16.99
C GLY A 159 -3.19 -7.28 -16.11
N ALA A 160 -3.46 -7.29 -14.80
CA ALA A 160 -2.76 -8.11 -13.83
C ALA A 160 -3.48 -9.44 -13.61
N SER A 161 -2.70 -10.47 -13.27
CA SER A 161 -3.22 -11.79 -12.90
C SER A 161 -3.25 -11.95 -11.38
N GLU A 162 -4.18 -12.76 -10.90
CA GLU A 162 -4.22 -13.15 -9.50
C GLU A 162 -2.98 -13.98 -9.14
N ILE A 163 -2.59 -13.90 -7.89
CA ILE A 163 -1.46 -14.66 -7.34
C ILE A 163 -1.99 -15.91 -6.63
N ASP A 164 -1.42 -17.07 -6.96
CA ASP A 164 -1.76 -18.37 -6.37
C ASP A 164 -1.28 -18.51 -4.90
#